data_aae9e6947a0fb5b518fa37ef6a1c8168
#
_entry.id   aae9e6947a0fb5b518fa37ef6a1c8168
#
_cell.length_a   1.000
_cell.length_b   1.000
_cell.length_c   1.000
_cell.angle_alpha   90.00
_cell.angle_beta   90.00
_cell.angle_gamma   90.00
#
_symmetry.space_group_name_H-M   'P 1'
#
loop_
_entity.id
_entity.type
_entity.pdbx_description
1 polymer ?
#
loop_
_entity_poly.entity_id
_entity_poly.type
_entity_poly.pdbx_seq_one_letter_code
_entity_poly.pdbx_strand_id
1 'polypeptide(L)'
;MKWMKYILTSCFAVSIFVSNAQTSVATNADSTINFKVLGACTQCKKRIQEAVKMKGVQTADWSVETKQLTLTYNPAFVTLDKIQNRILEVGHDLENRKAKDYIYNDLPACCHYREMETMLHDLSADSTNTGTNNSGNKVSSEYHLVKGLVLEEDSKGKFNPLVNASVYWVGTNVGVLTDSTGLFQVKHDGTKSRLVISYTGYSPDTVTVVDMKDLKIILASKKQLKEVLVSSTLRSSYINNISPIRTQTMSGGELLKAACCNLSESFETNPSVDVSYNDAVTGSKQIQLLGLNGNYTQLTVENLPGPRGIATPLGLNSISGPWIESIQLTKGTGSVANGFESIAGQINVELKKPEIAERLYANVYVNDFGKTDLNLNLDQKLGKKWSAGLLLHDDFLNKKTLDFNKDGFRDLPTGNQLSLVNRYKFDNSKGLLAQFGIKILNDKRTGGQVNYDPDVDKNTTNHYGLGINTERYELFGKLGYVFPQKRYKSLGLQLAAISHKLDSYFGLTTYNATQKSFYANFIYQSIINTTIHKIRTGLSFQYDNYDELFKAAI
;
A
#
# COMPACT_ATOMS: atom_id res chain seq x y z
N MET A 1 -3.75 30.96 -41.30
CA MET A 1 -4.44 29.74 -41.67
C MET A 1 -3.85 29.10 -42.93
N LYS A 2 -2.52 29.04 -43.06
CA LYS A 2 -1.80 28.42 -44.20
C LYS A 2 -0.58 27.57 -43.80
N TRP A 3 -0.30 27.43 -42.48
CA TRP A 3 0.84 26.67 -41.98
C TRP A 3 0.52 25.31 -41.34
N MET A 4 -0.75 24.92 -41.29
CA MET A 4 -1.21 23.67 -40.67
C MET A 4 -1.44 22.52 -41.67
N LYS A 5 -1.05 22.68 -42.94
CA LYS A 5 -1.15 21.65 -44.00
C LYS A 5 0.15 20.88 -44.26
N TYR A 6 1.28 21.24 -43.66
CA TYR A 6 2.58 20.61 -43.93
C TYR A 6 3.06 19.65 -42.85
N ILE A 7 2.34 19.48 -41.74
CA ILE A 7 2.72 18.54 -40.66
C ILE A 7 2.04 17.17 -40.79
N LEU A 8 0.98 17.04 -41.58
CA LEU A 8 0.26 15.76 -41.73
C LEU A 8 0.74 14.89 -42.93
N THR A 9 1.70 15.32 -43.73
CA THR A 9 2.18 14.58 -44.90
C THR A 9 3.55 13.92 -44.72
N SER A 10 4.17 14.07 -43.56
CA SER A 10 5.52 13.51 -43.28
C SER A 10 5.53 12.19 -42.49
N CYS A 11 4.39 11.65 -42.08
CA CYS A 11 4.31 10.40 -41.31
C CYS A 11 3.84 9.17 -42.09
N PHE A 12 3.68 9.26 -43.44
CA PHE A 12 3.13 8.14 -44.21
C PHE A 12 4.05 7.55 -45.30
N ALA A 13 5.36 7.79 -45.24
CA ALA A 13 6.31 7.33 -46.22
C ALA A 13 7.53 6.58 -45.66
N VAL A 14 7.34 5.76 -44.60
CA VAL A 14 8.35 4.76 -44.18
C VAL A 14 7.66 3.43 -43.86
N SER A 15 7.10 2.83 -44.86
CA SER A 15 6.71 1.42 -44.82
C SER A 15 6.64 0.94 -46.28
N ILE A 16 7.70 0.40 -46.76
CA ILE A 16 7.83 -0.62 -47.82
C ILE A 16 9.33 -0.67 -48.19
N PHE A 17 10.07 -1.55 -47.52
CA PHE A 17 11.20 -2.30 -48.05
C PHE A 17 11.66 -3.26 -46.93
N VAL A 18 10.99 -4.39 -46.80
CA VAL A 18 11.61 -5.59 -46.21
C VAL A 18 11.49 -6.67 -47.26
N SER A 19 12.53 -6.79 -48.04
CA SER A 19 12.74 -7.92 -48.91
C SER A 19 13.17 -9.14 -48.09
N ASN A 20 12.54 -10.27 -48.41
CA ASN A 20 12.81 -11.60 -47.91
C ASN A 20 14.29 -11.99 -48.02
N ALA A 21 14.93 -12.23 -46.87
CA ALA A 21 16.06 -13.14 -46.78
C ALA A 21 15.67 -14.23 -45.78
N GLN A 22 15.18 -15.35 -46.34
CA GLN A 22 15.07 -16.61 -45.59
C GLN A 22 16.48 -17.14 -45.38
N THR A 23 17.05 -16.84 -44.20
CA THR A 23 18.13 -17.62 -43.62
C THR A 23 17.49 -18.57 -42.63
N SER A 24 17.56 -19.86 -42.92
CA SER A 24 17.21 -20.95 -42.02
C SER A 24 18.13 -20.87 -40.80
N VAL A 25 17.63 -20.25 -39.73
CA VAL A 25 18.23 -20.30 -38.40
C VAL A 25 17.80 -21.63 -37.80
N ALA A 26 18.73 -22.55 -37.63
CA ALA A 26 18.56 -23.71 -36.79
C ALA A 26 18.05 -23.22 -35.42
N THR A 27 16.84 -23.60 -35.05
CA THR A 27 16.25 -23.35 -33.73
C THR A 27 17.01 -24.19 -32.72
N ASN A 28 18.10 -23.65 -32.15
CA ASN A 28 18.69 -24.21 -30.95
C ASN A 28 17.72 -23.95 -29.81
N ALA A 29 16.95 -24.99 -29.48
CA ALA A 29 16.01 -24.93 -28.39
C ALA A 29 16.75 -24.63 -27.07
N ASP A 30 16.18 -23.78 -26.23
CA ASP A 30 16.68 -23.52 -24.88
C ASP A 30 16.68 -24.82 -24.08
N SER A 31 17.75 -25.05 -23.33
CA SER A 31 17.93 -26.23 -22.47
C SER A 31 17.66 -25.87 -21.01
N THR A 32 16.78 -26.62 -20.37
CA THR A 32 16.55 -26.49 -18.92
C THR A 32 17.20 -27.67 -18.20
N ILE A 33 18.06 -27.36 -17.22
CA ILE A 33 18.78 -28.36 -16.45
C ILE A 33 18.65 -28.07 -14.95
N ASN A 34 18.80 -29.11 -14.15
CA ASN A 34 18.88 -29.06 -12.70
C ASN A 34 20.18 -29.70 -12.23
N PHE A 35 20.89 -29.03 -11.32
CA PHE A 35 22.06 -29.59 -10.68
C PHE A 35 22.25 -29.00 -9.28
N LYS A 36 22.96 -29.74 -8.44
CA LYS A 36 23.19 -29.38 -7.05
C LYS A 36 24.31 -28.35 -6.92
N VAL A 37 24.06 -27.30 -6.14
CA VAL A 37 25.00 -26.25 -5.77
C VAL A 37 24.94 -26.08 -4.26
N LEU A 38 26.07 -26.19 -3.58
CA LEU A 38 26.14 -26.12 -2.12
C LEU A 38 26.08 -24.65 -1.66
N GLY A 39 25.29 -24.43 -0.63
CA GLY A 39 25.07 -23.12 -0.02
C GLY A 39 24.14 -23.26 1.17
N ALA A 40 24.14 -22.28 2.08
CA ALA A 40 23.42 -22.38 3.35
C ALA A 40 22.21 -21.45 3.46
N CYS A 41 22.23 -20.29 2.81
CA CYS A 41 21.31 -19.21 3.14
C CYS A 41 20.84 -18.42 1.90
N THR A 42 19.93 -17.48 2.12
CA THR A 42 19.41 -16.60 1.07
C THR A 42 20.48 -15.70 0.44
N GLN A 43 21.57 -15.39 1.14
CA GLN A 43 22.72 -14.68 0.58
C GLN A 43 23.45 -15.55 -0.46
N CYS A 44 23.56 -16.87 -0.18
CA CYS A 44 24.06 -17.83 -1.15
C CYS A 44 23.15 -17.88 -2.39
N LYS A 45 21.82 -17.90 -2.21
CA LYS A 45 20.86 -17.85 -3.32
C LYS A 45 21.13 -16.66 -4.23
N LYS A 46 21.21 -15.46 -3.65
CA LYS A 46 21.46 -14.23 -4.42
C LYS A 46 22.77 -14.30 -5.19
N ARG A 47 23.87 -14.74 -4.52
CA ARG A 47 25.20 -14.82 -5.12
C ARG A 47 25.27 -15.84 -6.25
N ILE A 48 24.69 -17.05 -6.06
CA ILE A 48 24.61 -18.09 -7.09
C ILE A 48 23.84 -17.59 -8.31
N GLN A 49 22.66 -17.00 -8.11
CA GLN A 49 21.82 -16.51 -9.19
C GLN A 49 22.46 -15.32 -9.94
N GLU A 50 23.16 -14.42 -9.24
CA GLU A 50 23.89 -13.31 -9.85
C GLU A 50 25.10 -13.79 -10.65
N ALA A 51 25.84 -14.79 -10.16
CA ALA A 51 27.01 -15.34 -10.83
C ALA A 51 26.67 -15.93 -12.21
N VAL A 52 25.50 -16.52 -12.36
CA VAL A 52 25.06 -17.15 -13.62
C VAL A 52 24.29 -16.20 -14.52
N LYS A 53 24.09 -14.93 -14.12
CA LYS A 53 23.40 -13.92 -14.92
C LYS A 53 24.31 -13.41 -16.03
N MET A 54 24.26 -14.08 -17.18
CA MET A 54 25.08 -13.77 -18.36
C MET A 54 24.31 -13.97 -19.67
N LYS A 55 24.87 -13.47 -20.78
CA LYS A 55 24.26 -13.62 -22.11
C LYS A 55 24.11 -15.10 -22.43
N GLY A 56 22.89 -15.52 -22.76
CA GLY A 56 22.54 -16.91 -23.06
C GLY A 56 21.86 -17.64 -21.89
N VAL A 57 21.82 -17.09 -20.68
CA VAL A 57 21.02 -17.60 -19.55
C VAL A 57 19.72 -16.80 -19.48
N GLN A 58 18.60 -17.50 -19.49
CA GLN A 58 17.26 -16.91 -19.43
C GLN A 58 16.71 -16.86 -18.00
N THR A 59 16.76 -18.00 -17.31
CA THR A 59 16.30 -18.11 -15.92
C THR A 59 17.27 -18.92 -15.09
N ALA A 60 17.42 -18.55 -13.82
CA ALA A 60 18.18 -19.30 -12.83
C ALA A 60 17.47 -19.15 -11.49
N ASP A 61 17.03 -20.27 -10.91
CA ASP A 61 16.45 -20.30 -9.57
C ASP A 61 17.10 -21.41 -8.73
N TRP A 62 17.74 -20.99 -7.62
CA TRP A 62 18.36 -21.89 -6.68
C TRP A 62 17.52 -21.99 -5.41
N SER A 63 17.23 -23.22 -4.99
CA SER A 63 16.46 -23.49 -3.77
C SER A 63 17.39 -23.64 -2.57
N VAL A 64 17.12 -22.86 -1.50
CA VAL A 64 17.85 -22.99 -0.22
C VAL A 64 17.58 -24.33 0.46
N GLU A 65 16.39 -24.91 0.27
CA GLU A 65 15.98 -26.16 0.92
C GLU A 65 16.58 -27.39 0.23
N THR A 66 16.42 -27.47 -1.09
CA THR A 66 16.84 -28.64 -1.87
C THR A 66 18.25 -28.54 -2.39
N LYS A 67 18.90 -27.37 -2.30
CA LYS A 67 20.24 -27.08 -2.88
C LYS A 67 20.28 -27.27 -4.40
N GLN A 68 19.15 -27.33 -5.08
CA GLN A 68 19.07 -27.50 -6.53
C GLN A 68 19.02 -26.13 -7.22
N LEU A 69 19.81 -25.98 -8.28
CA LEU A 69 19.73 -24.86 -9.22
C LEU A 69 19.00 -25.31 -10.48
N THR A 70 17.84 -24.73 -10.72
CA THR A 70 17.11 -24.87 -11.97
C THR A 70 17.55 -23.76 -12.91
N LEU A 71 18.10 -24.12 -14.07
CA LEU A 71 18.71 -23.19 -15.00
C LEU A 71 18.16 -23.41 -16.41
N THR A 72 17.66 -22.36 -17.06
CA THR A 72 17.29 -22.35 -18.48
C THR A 72 18.29 -21.48 -19.24
N TYR A 73 18.98 -22.07 -20.21
CA TYR A 73 20.00 -21.39 -21.00
C TYR A 73 20.02 -21.86 -22.43
N ASN A 74 20.60 -21.04 -23.30
CA ASN A 74 20.78 -21.37 -24.71
C ASN A 74 22.23 -21.86 -24.95
N PRO A 75 22.43 -23.14 -25.30
CA PRO A 75 23.76 -23.73 -25.50
C PRO A 75 24.59 -23.09 -26.61
N ALA A 76 23.94 -22.39 -27.57
CA ALA A 76 24.64 -21.68 -28.63
C ALA A 76 25.38 -20.43 -28.13
N PHE A 77 24.97 -19.85 -26.98
CA PHE A 77 25.58 -18.64 -26.44
C PHE A 77 26.48 -18.90 -25.23
N VAL A 78 26.20 -19.93 -24.43
CA VAL A 78 26.95 -20.24 -23.23
C VAL A 78 26.98 -21.75 -22.96
N THR A 79 28.13 -22.28 -22.60
CA THR A 79 28.29 -23.69 -22.22
C THR A 79 27.98 -23.90 -20.74
N LEU A 80 27.47 -25.08 -20.39
CA LEU A 80 27.23 -25.47 -19.00
C LEU A 80 28.48 -25.35 -18.13
N ASP A 81 29.63 -25.74 -18.65
CA ASP A 81 30.91 -25.67 -17.91
C ASP A 81 31.29 -24.22 -17.56
N LYS A 82 31.03 -23.27 -18.46
CA LYS A 82 31.24 -21.83 -18.18
C LYS A 82 30.33 -21.32 -17.08
N ILE A 83 29.08 -21.78 -17.04
CA ILE A 83 28.12 -21.42 -15.98
C ILE A 83 28.57 -22.00 -14.64
N GLN A 84 28.97 -23.26 -14.63
CA GLN A 84 29.48 -23.95 -13.43
C GLN A 84 30.77 -23.30 -12.89
N ASN A 85 31.68 -22.90 -13.78
CA ASN A 85 32.91 -22.19 -13.40
C ASN A 85 32.58 -20.85 -12.70
N ARG A 86 31.60 -20.11 -13.17
CA ARG A 86 31.16 -18.87 -12.52
C ARG A 86 30.65 -19.09 -11.11
N ILE A 87 29.98 -20.22 -10.86
CA ILE A 87 29.49 -20.57 -9.52
C ILE A 87 30.68 -20.88 -8.59
N LEU A 88 31.68 -21.60 -9.10
CA LEU A 88 32.92 -21.90 -8.35
C LEU A 88 33.73 -20.62 -8.07
N GLU A 89 33.77 -19.66 -9.02
CA GLU A 89 34.46 -18.38 -8.86
C GLU A 89 33.86 -17.49 -7.78
N VAL A 90 32.60 -17.70 -7.41
CA VAL A 90 31.95 -16.98 -6.31
C VAL A 90 31.86 -17.76 -5.00
N GLY A 91 32.66 -18.87 -4.90
CA GLY A 91 32.86 -19.60 -3.67
C GLY A 91 31.84 -20.70 -3.37
N HIS A 92 30.99 -21.10 -4.33
CA HIS A 92 30.01 -22.17 -4.12
C HIS A 92 30.42 -23.46 -4.82
N ASP A 93 30.37 -24.57 -4.06
CA ASP A 93 30.68 -25.89 -4.56
C ASP A 93 29.55 -26.48 -5.39
N LEU A 94 29.92 -27.26 -6.36
CA LEU A 94 29.05 -28.19 -7.07
C LEU A 94 29.22 -29.60 -6.48
N GLU A 95 28.31 -30.50 -6.81
CA GLU A 95 28.34 -31.87 -6.30
C GLU A 95 29.69 -32.56 -6.54
N ASN A 96 30.28 -32.34 -7.71
CA ASN A 96 31.53 -33.00 -8.15
C ASN A 96 32.74 -32.05 -8.29
N ARG A 97 32.59 -30.75 -7.95
CA ARG A 97 33.65 -29.74 -8.11
C ARG A 97 33.63 -28.75 -6.95
N LYS A 98 34.77 -28.51 -6.32
CA LYS A 98 34.90 -27.56 -5.22
C LYS A 98 35.43 -26.21 -5.68
N ALA A 99 34.88 -25.14 -5.12
CA ALA A 99 35.46 -23.80 -5.20
C ALA A 99 36.82 -23.77 -4.50
N LYS A 100 37.70 -22.89 -4.95
CA LYS A 100 39.03 -22.73 -4.33
C LYS A 100 38.89 -22.25 -2.89
N ASP A 101 39.67 -22.84 -1.97
CA ASP A 101 39.50 -22.55 -0.54
C ASP A 101 39.68 -21.10 -0.16
N TYR A 102 40.54 -20.35 -0.83
CA TYR A 102 40.70 -18.93 -0.56
C TYR A 102 39.46 -18.10 -0.95
N ILE A 103 38.74 -18.51 -2.00
CA ILE A 103 37.49 -17.87 -2.40
C ILE A 103 36.36 -18.26 -1.44
N TYR A 104 36.34 -19.52 -1.02
CA TYR A 104 35.38 -20.02 -0.04
C TYR A 104 35.54 -19.32 1.32
N ASN A 105 36.77 -19.17 1.80
CA ASN A 105 37.09 -18.55 3.08
C ASN A 105 36.81 -17.05 3.11
N ASP A 106 36.71 -16.41 1.94
CA ASP A 106 36.32 -14.99 1.80
C ASP A 106 34.80 -14.79 1.79
N LEU A 107 34.03 -15.88 1.83
CA LEU A 107 32.59 -15.81 1.97
C LEU A 107 32.19 -15.27 3.35
N PRO A 108 31.05 -14.55 3.46
CA PRO A 108 30.49 -14.23 4.75
C PRO A 108 30.25 -15.48 5.60
N ALA A 109 30.40 -15.39 6.92
CA ALA A 109 30.27 -16.51 7.85
C ALA A 109 28.96 -17.31 7.68
N CYS A 110 27.83 -16.65 7.29
CA CYS A 110 26.57 -17.33 6.99
C CYS A 110 26.60 -18.20 5.73
N CYS A 111 27.66 -18.12 4.92
CA CYS A 111 27.85 -18.89 3.69
C CYS A 111 28.88 -19.99 3.83
N HIS A 112 29.48 -20.23 5.01
CA HIS A 112 30.45 -21.28 5.30
C HIS A 112 29.77 -22.65 5.50
N TYR A 113 29.16 -23.16 4.45
CA TYR A 113 28.35 -24.41 4.49
C TYR A 113 29.17 -25.67 4.64
N ARG A 114 30.49 -25.70 4.30
CA ARG A 114 31.36 -26.87 4.47
C ARG A 114 31.55 -27.23 5.95
N GLU A 115 31.65 -26.23 6.83
CA GLU A 115 31.75 -26.42 8.27
C GLU A 115 30.46 -26.96 8.88
N MET A 116 29.30 -26.59 8.30
CA MET A 116 28.01 -27.13 8.73
C MET A 116 27.76 -28.58 8.31
N GLU A 117 28.27 -29.02 7.16
CA GLU A 117 28.18 -30.43 6.74
C GLU A 117 29.06 -31.37 7.60
N THR A 118 30.23 -30.93 8.01
CA THR A 118 31.10 -31.71 8.94
C THR A 118 30.44 -31.87 10.30
N MET A 119 29.77 -30.84 10.83
CA MET A 119 29.02 -30.94 12.09
C MET A 119 27.78 -31.84 12.01
N LEU A 120 27.13 -31.94 10.86
CA LEU A 120 26.02 -32.87 10.65
C LEU A 120 26.47 -34.32 10.49
N HIS A 121 27.64 -34.54 9.93
CA HIS A 121 28.23 -35.89 9.77
C HIS A 121 28.69 -36.47 11.11
N ASP A 122 29.21 -35.63 12.01
CA ASP A 122 29.62 -36.06 13.36
C ASP A 122 28.42 -36.38 14.26
N LEU A 123 27.25 -35.77 14.00
CA LEU A 123 26.00 -36.04 14.70
C LEU A 123 25.27 -37.31 14.20
N SER A 124 25.57 -37.77 12.99
CA SER A 124 24.98 -38.99 12.40
C SER A 124 25.81 -40.24 12.64
N ALA A 125 27.08 -40.10 13.04
CA ALA A 125 28.00 -41.23 13.30
C ALA A 125 27.80 -41.87 14.69
N ASP A 126 27.03 -41.26 15.59
CA ASP A 126 26.87 -41.75 16.98
C ASP A 126 25.61 -42.60 17.20
N SER A 127 24.99 -43.14 16.14
CA SER A 127 23.73 -43.92 16.23
C SER A 127 23.86 -45.40 15.83
N THR A 128 25.06 -45.92 15.59
CA THR A 128 25.23 -47.37 15.34
C THR A 128 26.47 -47.91 16.02
N ASN A 129 26.37 -48.27 17.30
CA ASN A 129 27.11 -49.39 17.85
C ASN A 129 26.40 -49.96 19.07
N THR A 130 25.76 -51.11 18.87
CA THR A 130 25.29 -52.03 19.88
C THR A 130 26.46 -52.88 20.37
N GLY A 131 26.65 -52.92 21.69
CA GLY A 131 27.21 -54.11 22.40
C GLY A 131 28.66 -54.04 22.84
N THR A 132 28.91 -53.82 24.09
CA THR A 132 29.42 -54.78 25.10
C THR A 132 29.95 -54.05 26.33
N ASN A 133 29.62 -54.61 27.48
CA ASN A 133 29.95 -54.27 28.85
C ASN A 133 31.39 -53.76 29.09
N ASN A 134 31.50 -52.64 29.87
CA ASN A 134 32.34 -52.66 31.06
C ASN A 134 32.03 -51.49 32.01
N SER A 135 32.01 -51.82 33.29
CA SER A 135 31.84 -50.94 34.45
C SER A 135 32.84 -49.79 34.48
N GLY A 136 32.35 -48.56 34.69
CA GLY A 136 33.20 -47.44 35.03
C GLY A 136 32.36 -46.17 35.13
N ASN A 137 32.22 -45.66 36.32
CA ASN A 137 31.59 -44.40 36.78
C ASN A 137 31.14 -43.44 35.69
N LYS A 138 29.83 -43.45 35.45
CA LYS A 138 29.14 -42.45 34.60
C LYS A 138 28.71 -41.31 35.49
N VAL A 139 29.51 -40.21 35.51
CA VAL A 139 28.98 -38.90 35.89
C VAL A 139 28.00 -38.53 34.79
N SER A 140 26.71 -38.68 35.06
CA SER A 140 25.65 -38.19 34.20
C SER A 140 25.63 -36.65 34.27
N SER A 141 26.31 -35.99 33.34
CA SER A 141 26.07 -34.55 33.12
C SER A 141 24.70 -34.41 32.48
N GLU A 142 23.74 -34.05 33.31
CA GLU A 142 22.39 -33.68 32.89
C GLU A 142 22.51 -32.39 32.06
N TYR A 143 22.50 -32.51 30.72
CA TYR A 143 22.48 -31.37 29.81
C TYR A 143 21.11 -30.76 29.81
N HIS A 144 20.98 -29.55 30.36
CA HIS A 144 19.77 -28.77 30.31
C HIS A 144 19.69 -28.06 28.95
N LEU A 145 18.52 -28.13 28.28
CA LEU A 145 18.25 -27.45 27.02
C LEU A 145 17.60 -26.08 27.30
N VAL A 146 18.28 -25.02 26.85
CA VAL A 146 17.69 -23.67 26.83
C VAL A 146 16.95 -23.49 25.52
N LYS A 147 15.65 -23.14 25.60
CA LYS A 147 14.77 -22.89 24.48
C LYS A 147 14.44 -21.41 24.39
N GLY A 148 14.18 -20.92 23.18
CA GLY A 148 13.76 -19.55 22.99
C GLY A 148 13.24 -19.27 21.59
N LEU A 149 12.65 -18.09 21.45
CA LEU A 149 12.06 -17.56 20.22
C LEU A 149 12.74 -16.23 19.89
N VAL A 150 13.24 -16.10 18.67
CA VAL A 150 13.85 -14.86 18.16
C VAL A 150 12.90 -14.22 17.16
N LEU A 151 12.58 -12.95 17.40
CA LEU A 151 11.65 -12.15 16.62
C LEU A 151 12.33 -10.87 16.14
N GLU A 152 11.83 -10.33 15.04
CA GLU A 152 12.02 -8.93 14.65
C GLU A 152 10.74 -8.14 14.85
N GLU A 153 10.88 -6.85 15.10
CA GLU A 153 9.76 -5.90 15.03
C GLU A 153 9.87 -5.12 13.73
N ASP A 154 8.89 -5.27 12.84
CA ASP A 154 8.83 -4.51 11.60
C ASP A 154 8.46 -3.04 11.87
N SER A 155 8.58 -2.18 10.85
CA SER A 155 8.25 -0.75 10.93
C SER A 155 6.81 -0.45 11.31
N LYS A 156 5.94 -1.48 11.27
CA LYS A 156 4.52 -1.41 11.62
C LYS A 156 4.22 -1.97 13.02
N GLY A 157 5.25 -2.33 13.79
CA GLY A 157 5.10 -2.91 15.14
C GLY A 157 4.63 -4.36 15.14
N LYS A 158 4.76 -5.07 14.01
CA LYS A 158 4.46 -6.50 13.92
C LYS A 158 5.72 -7.30 14.22
N PHE A 159 5.59 -8.34 15.04
CA PHE A 159 6.66 -9.26 15.33
C PHE A 159 6.62 -10.43 14.33
N ASN A 160 7.73 -10.59 13.60
CA ASN A 160 7.91 -11.70 12.68
C ASN A 160 9.03 -12.60 13.22
N PRO A 161 8.94 -13.94 13.08
CA PRO A 161 10.02 -14.83 13.47
C PRO A 161 11.27 -14.58 12.61
N LEU A 162 12.44 -14.49 13.25
CA LEU A 162 13.72 -14.44 12.58
C LEU A 162 14.23 -15.85 12.35
N VAL A 163 14.18 -16.28 11.10
CA VAL A 163 14.64 -17.58 10.64
C VAL A 163 16.15 -17.53 10.38
N ASN A 164 16.91 -18.54 10.81
CA ASN A 164 18.36 -18.62 10.69
C ASN A 164 19.11 -17.52 11.47
N ALA A 165 18.55 -17.00 12.56
CA ALA A 165 19.30 -16.18 13.49
C ALA A 165 20.29 -17.06 14.27
N SER A 166 21.52 -16.58 14.39
CA SER A 166 22.60 -17.30 15.11
C SER A 166 22.48 -17.06 16.61
N VAL A 167 22.44 -18.14 17.39
CA VAL A 167 22.36 -18.14 18.86
C VAL A 167 23.52 -18.94 19.41
N TYR A 168 24.42 -18.32 20.16
CA TYR A 168 25.61 -18.97 20.69
C TYR A 168 26.01 -18.44 22.07
N TRP A 169 26.71 -19.25 22.83
CA TRP A 169 27.23 -18.88 24.15
C TRP A 169 28.40 -17.92 24.04
N VAL A 170 28.44 -16.89 24.87
CA VAL A 170 29.55 -15.91 24.92
C VAL A 170 30.89 -16.65 25.14
N GLY A 171 31.87 -16.36 24.27
CA GLY A 171 33.22 -16.94 24.33
C GLY A 171 33.31 -18.38 23.82
N THR A 172 32.35 -18.88 23.08
CA THR A 172 32.39 -20.22 22.47
C THR A 172 31.96 -20.20 21.02
N ASN A 173 32.34 -21.22 20.28
CA ASN A 173 31.84 -21.46 18.92
C ASN A 173 30.64 -22.42 18.90
N VAL A 174 30.12 -22.80 20.09
CA VAL A 174 28.94 -23.68 20.19
C VAL A 174 27.66 -22.82 20.09
N GLY A 175 26.92 -23.00 19.02
CA GLY A 175 25.70 -22.28 18.75
C GLY A 175 24.72 -23.07 17.89
N VAL A 176 23.53 -22.53 17.74
CA VAL A 176 22.46 -23.08 16.91
C VAL A 176 21.85 -21.96 16.07
N LEU A 177 21.13 -22.32 15.01
CA LEU A 177 20.32 -21.39 14.23
C LEU A 177 18.85 -21.54 14.61
N THR A 178 18.08 -20.46 14.51
CA THR A 178 16.64 -20.52 14.67
C THR A 178 16.00 -21.20 13.46
N ASP A 179 14.96 -21.97 13.72
CA ASP A 179 14.16 -22.67 12.70
C ASP A 179 13.19 -21.75 11.93
N SER A 180 12.37 -22.33 11.07
CA SER A 180 11.36 -21.59 10.26
C SER A 180 10.31 -20.85 11.08
N THR A 181 10.17 -21.15 12.36
CA THR A 181 9.27 -20.49 13.31
C THR A 181 10.01 -19.52 14.23
N GLY A 182 11.34 -19.33 14.06
CA GLY A 182 12.18 -18.49 14.90
C GLY A 182 12.57 -19.14 16.22
N LEU A 183 12.28 -20.43 16.43
CA LEU A 183 12.61 -21.16 17.65
C LEU A 183 14.06 -21.68 17.59
N PHE A 184 14.71 -21.72 18.77
CA PHE A 184 16.00 -22.35 18.95
C PHE A 184 16.05 -23.22 20.20
N GLN A 185 16.96 -24.20 20.20
CA GLN A 185 17.26 -25.02 21.35
C GLN A 185 18.79 -25.21 21.43
N VAL A 186 19.40 -24.72 22.50
CA VAL A 186 20.84 -24.78 22.69
C VAL A 186 21.18 -25.51 23.99
N LYS A 187 22.20 -26.38 23.95
CA LYS A 187 22.67 -27.14 25.14
C LYS A 187 23.34 -26.18 26.12
N HIS A 188 23.00 -26.31 27.41
CA HIS A 188 23.59 -25.59 28.52
C HIS A 188 24.45 -26.55 29.33
N ASP A 189 25.72 -26.21 29.56
CA ASP A 189 26.70 -27.03 30.28
C ASP A 189 26.87 -26.67 31.76
N GLY A 190 25.95 -25.82 32.28
CA GLY A 190 26.00 -25.37 33.68
C GLY A 190 27.00 -24.25 33.98
N THR A 191 27.93 -23.94 33.07
CA THR A 191 29.02 -22.98 33.32
C THR A 191 28.81 -21.61 32.66
N LYS A 192 27.90 -21.52 31.65
CA LYS A 192 27.69 -20.34 30.81
C LYS A 192 26.34 -19.73 31.04
N SER A 193 26.32 -18.45 31.31
CA SER A 193 25.09 -17.73 31.63
C SER A 193 24.65 -16.70 30.59
N ARG A 194 25.41 -16.50 29.50
CA ARG A 194 25.10 -15.43 28.52
C ARG A 194 25.06 -15.97 27.10
N LEU A 195 23.92 -15.79 26.45
CA LEU A 195 23.70 -16.11 25.03
C LEU A 195 23.81 -14.84 24.19
N VAL A 196 24.53 -14.90 23.08
CA VAL A 196 24.54 -13.87 22.05
C VAL A 196 23.61 -14.31 20.93
N ILE A 197 22.71 -13.43 20.54
CA ILE A 197 21.82 -13.62 19.40
C ILE A 197 22.19 -12.60 18.34
N SER A 198 22.51 -13.07 17.15
CA SER A 198 22.89 -12.20 16.03
C SER A 198 22.19 -12.60 14.75
N TYR A 199 21.88 -11.59 13.95
CA TYR A 199 21.30 -11.75 12.61
C TYR A 199 21.82 -10.64 11.70
N THR A 200 22.07 -10.95 10.44
CA THR A 200 22.61 -9.97 9.48
C THR A 200 21.65 -8.79 9.31
N GLY A 201 22.14 -7.58 9.53
CA GLY A 201 21.32 -6.36 9.46
C GLY A 201 20.69 -5.93 10.78
N TYR A 202 20.90 -6.69 11.87
CA TYR A 202 20.39 -6.40 13.22
C TYR A 202 21.54 -6.13 14.20
N SER A 203 21.25 -5.37 15.26
CA SER A 203 22.17 -5.25 16.37
C SER A 203 22.17 -6.57 17.15
N PRO A 204 23.31 -7.21 17.38
CA PRO A 204 23.35 -8.40 18.20
C PRO A 204 22.89 -8.04 19.63
N ASP A 205 22.15 -8.95 20.24
CA ASP A 205 21.69 -8.84 21.62
C ASP A 205 22.35 -9.93 22.47
N THR A 206 22.60 -9.62 23.74
CA THR A 206 23.20 -10.54 24.70
C THR A 206 22.28 -10.71 25.90
N VAL A 207 21.72 -11.91 26.05
CA VAL A 207 20.77 -12.25 27.09
C VAL A 207 21.43 -13.10 28.16
N THR A 208 21.24 -12.73 29.44
CA THR A 208 21.66 -13.56 30.57
C THR A 208 20.58 -14.59 30.87
N VAL A 209 20.93 -15.86 30.84
CA VAL A 209 20.04 -16.97 31.17
C VAL A 209 20.12 -17.20 32.69
N VAL A 210 19.07 -16.81 33.41
CA VAL A 210 19.00 -16.96 34.88
C VAL A 210 18.12 -18.16 35.25
N ASP A 211 17.04 -18.35 34.51
CA ASP A 211 16.09 -19.46 34.66
C ASP A 211 15.97 -20.20 33.32
N MET A 212 15.76 -21.51 33.37
CA MET A 212 15.56 -22.34 32.16
C MET A 212 14.17 -22.19 31.54
N LYS A 213 13.56 -21.02 31.67
CA LYS A 213 12.27 -20.69 31.03
C LYS A 213 12.50 -20.28 29.59
N ASP A 214 11.49 -20.48 28.77
CA ASP A 214 11.49 -20.10 27.34
C ASP A 214 11.85 -18.61 27.17
N LEU A 215 12.95 -18.37 26.48
CA LEU A 215 13.45 -17.01 26.21
C LEU A 215 12.70 -16.39 25.02
N LYS A 216 12.30 -15.16 25.15
CA LYS A 216 11.76 -14.37 24.04
C LYS A 216 12.65 -13.18 23.75
N ILE A 217 13.25 -13.14 22.58
CA ILE A 217 14.26 -12.17 22.19
C ILE A 217 13.76 -11.41 20.97
N ILE A 218 13.86 -10.08 21.02
CA ILE A 218 13.46 -9.21 19.89
C ILE A 218 14.70 -8.45 19.45
N LEU A 219 15.21 -8.76 18.26
CA LEU A 219 16.35 -8.05 17.70
C LEU A 219 15.94 -6.71 17.09
N ALA A 220 16.68 -5.67 17.45
CA ALA A 220 16.49 -4.35 16.85
C ALA A 220 17.29 -4.24 15.54
N SER A 221 16.64 -3.81 14.47
CA SER A 221 17.29 -3.56 13.18
C SER A 221 18.38 -2.49 13.31
N LYS A 222 19.59 -2.79 12.84
CA LYS A 222 20.79 -1.96 13.01
C LYS A 222 20.80 -0.68 12.17
N LYS A 223 19.95 -0.58 11.14
CA LYS A 223 19.82 0.56 10.25
C LYS A 223 18.41 0.64 9.69
N GLN A 224 17.82 1.82 9.75
CA GLN A 224 17.15 2.32 8.56
C GLN A 224 18.22 2.37 7.45
N LEU A 225 18.41 1.27 6.73
CA LEU A 225 18.97 1.35 5.40
C LEU A 225 18.10 2.38 4.67
N LYS A 226 18.73 3.36 3.98
CA LYS A 226 18.03 4.14 2.96
C LYS A 226 17.14 3.16 2.24
N GLU A 227 15.84 3.42 2.32
CA GLU A 227 14.80 2.66 1.66
C GLU A 227 15.29 2.32 0.25
N VAL A 228 15.70 1.09 0.03
CA VAL A 228 15.78 0.57 -1.31
C VAL A 228 14.33 0.51 -1.70
N LEU A 229 13.91 1.48 -2.50
CA LEU A 229 12.61 1.49 -3.14
C LEU A 229 12.58 0.23 -4.02
N VAL A 230 12.21 -0.89 -3.43
CA VAL A 230 11.75 -2.03 -4.19
C VAL A 230 10.37 -1.59 -4.65
N SER A 231 10.33 -0.98 -5.82
CA SER A 231 9.07 -0.80 -6.54
C SER A 231 8.59 -2.19 -6.95
N SER A 232 8.01 -2.92 -6.02
CA SER A 232 7.08 -3.97 -6.39
C SER A 232 5.87 -3.24 -6.93
N THR A 233 5.50 -3.48 -8.16
CA THR A 233 4.20 -3.10 -8.69
C THR A 233 3.16 -3.80 -7.84
N LEU A 234 2.66 -3.10 -6.82
CA LEU A 234 1.49 -3.56 -6.08
C LEU A 234 0.40 -3.81 -7.12
N ARG A 235 -0.25 -4.95 -7.03
CA ARG A 235 -1.44 -5.22 -7.86
C ARG A 235 -2.36 -4.02 -7.74
N SER A 236 -2.91 -3.58 -8.84
CA SER A 236 -3.79 -2.40 -8.92
C SER A 236 -4.98 -2.48 -7.95
N SER A 237 -5.42 -3.70 -7.61
CA SER A 237 -6.39 -3.95 -6.54
C SER A 237 -5.97 -5.20 -5.74
N TYR A 238 -6.03 -5.14 -4.41
CA TYR A 238 -5.70 -6.26 -3.53
C TYR A 238 -6.59 -6.29 -2.28
N ILE A 239 -6.77 -7.48 -1.71
CA ILE A 239 -7.50 -7.67 -0.46
C ILE A 239 -6.50 -7.74 0.68
N ASN A 240 -6.69 -6.90 1.70
CA ASN A 240 -5.89 -6.94 2.91
C ASN A 240 -6.41 -8.05 3.84
N ASN A 241 -5.72 -9.18 3.86
CA ASN A 241 -6.07 -10.32 4.71
C ASN A 241 -5.48 -10.23 6.14
N ILE A 242 -4.69 -9.19 6.43
CA ILE A 242 -4.04 -9.02 7.74
C ILE A 242 -5.00 -8.33 8.73
N SER A 243 -5.98 -7.59 8.22
CA SER A 243 -7.01 -6.96 9.05
C SER A 243 -8.13 -7.97 9.37
N PRO A 244 -8.69 -7.97 10.58
CA PRO A 244 -9.88 -8.78 10.89
C PRO A 244 -11.10 -8.39 10.04
N ILE A 245 -11.13 -7.17 9.53
CA ILE A 245 -12.15 -6.71 8.57
C ILE A 245 -11.55 -6.83 7.17
N ARG A 246 -12.21 -7.61 6.31
CA ARG A 246 -11.78 -7.81 4.93
C ARG A 246 -11.93 -6.51 4.13
N THR A 247 -10.81 -5.88 3.82
CA THR A 247 -10.76 -4.60 3.11
C THR A 247 -10.12 -4.82 1.74
N GLN A 248 -10.81 -4.42 0.70
CA GLN A 248 -10.26 -4.32 -0.66
C GLN A 248 -9.63 -2.94 -0.82
N THR A 249 -8.39 -2.87 -1.27
CA THR A 249 -7.71 -1.61 -1.57
C THR A 249 -7.54 -1.48 -3.08
N MET A 250 -8.01 -0.37 -3.63
CA MET A 250 -7.76 0.08 -5.00
C MET A 250 -6.63 1.09 -4.95
N SER A 251 -5.54 0.83 -5.64
CA SER A 251 -4.37 1.73 -5.70
C SER A 251 -4.46 2.70 -6.88
N GLY A 252 -3.58 3.68 -6.93
CA GLY A 252 -3.47 4.63 -8.04
C GLY A 252 -3.38 3.96 -9.42
N GLY A 253 -2.77 2.77 -9.53
CA GLY A 253 -2.72 2.01 -10.79
C GLY A 253 -4.08 1.49 -11.26
N GLU A 254 -5.05 1.23 -10.37
CA GLU A 254 -6.44 0.91 -10.74
C GLU A 254 -7.18 2.17 -11.15
N LEU A 255 -6.99 3.26 -10.41
CA LEU A 255 -7.63 4.55 -10.67
C LEU A 255 -7.21 5.16 -12.02
N LEU A 256 -5.98 4.89 -12.47
CA LEU A 256 -5.49 5.32 -13.79
C LEU A 256 -6.14 4.58 -14.97
N LYS A 257 -6.79 3.44 -14.76
CA LYS A 257 -7.50 2.70 -15.84
C LYS A 257 -8.79 3.40 -16.24
N ALA A 258 -9.47 4.04 -15.29
CA ALA A 258 -10.55 4.95 -15.57
C ALA A 258 -9.96 6.36 -15.66
N ALA A 259 -10.24 7.13 -16.70
CA ALA A 259 -9.84 8.53 -16.80
C ALA A 259 -10.68 9.38 -15.81
N CYS A 260 -10.46 9.15 -14.51
CA CYS A 260 -11.32 9.62 -13.43
C CYS A 260 -11.15 11.12 -13.20
N CYS A 261 -12.16 11.91 -13.48
CA CYS A 261 -12.21 13.31 -13.08
C CYS A 261 -12.53 13.45 -11.58
N ASN A 262 -13.36 12.56 -11.03
CA ASN A 262 -13.82 12.60 -9.64
C ASN A 262 -13.96 11.20 -9.01
N LEU A 263 -14.24 11.17 -7.69
CA LEU A 263 -14.36 9.92 -6.93
C LEU A 263 -15.44 8.98 -7.47
N SER A 264 -16.55 9.48 -7.98
CA SER A 264 -17.62 8.62 -8.50
C SER A 264 -17.17 7.78 -9.69
N GLU A 265 -16.39 8.36 -10.59
CA GLU A 265 -15.85 7.69 -11.78
C GLU A 265 -14.78 6.67 -11.41
N SER A 266 -14.10 6.85 -10.28
CA SER A 266 -13.08 5.92 -9.77
C SER A 266 -13.61 4.51 -9.48
N PHE A 267 -14.92 4.33 -9.36
CA PHE A 267 -15.56 3.04 -9.09
C PHE A 267 -16.04 2.32 -10.36
N GLU A 268 -16.07 2.96 -11.53
CA GLU A 268 -16.60 2.38 -12.76
C GLU A 268 -15.87 1.11 -13.20
N THR A 269 -14.60 0.96 -12.83
CA THR A 269 -13.80 -0.24 -13.11
C THR A 269 -13.89 -1.30 -12.02
N ASN A 270 -14.60 -1.04 -10.91
CA ASN A 270 -14.65 -1.96 -9.78
C ASN A 270 -16.00 -2.67 -9.67
N PRO A 271 -16.06 -4.00 -9.90
CA PRO A 271 -17.32 -4.75 -9.87
C PRO A 271 -17.94 -4.87 -8.47
N SER A 272 -17.30 -4.32 -7.45
CA SER A 272 -17.77 -4.37 -6.06
C SER A 272 -18.65 -3.21 -5.66
N VAL A 273 -18.67 -2.14 -6.47
CA VAL A 273 -19.39 -0.89 -6.20
C VAL A 273 -20.11 -0.51 -7.47
N ASP A 274 -21.42 -0.40 -7.39
CA ASP A 274 -22.23 0.13 -8.49
C ASP A 274 -22.34 1.65 -8.33
N VAL A 275 -22.10 2.37 -9.43
CA VAL A 275 -22.31 3.81 -9.51
C VAL A 275 -23.43 4.06 -10.49
N SER A 276 -24.46 4.76 -10.03
CA SER A 276 -25.61 5.14 -10.86
C SER A 276 -25.86 6.63 -10.77
N TYR A 277 -26.44 7.20 -11.80
CA TYR A 277 -26.97 8.54 -11.72
C TYR A 277 -28.19 8.54 -10.79
N ASN A 278 -28.18 9.42 -9.82
CA ASN A 278 -29.31 9.64 -8.94
C ASN A 278 -30.36 10.51 -9.64
N ASP A 279 -29.87 11.44 -10.46
CA ASP A 279 -30.65 12.36 -11.25
C ASP A 279 -29.81 12.83 -12.46
N ALA A 280 -30.40 12.73 -13.65
CA ALA A 280 -29.74 13.07 -14.89
C ALA A 280 -29.53 14.59 -15.04
N VAL A 281 -30.51 15.41 -14.56
CA VAL A 281 -30.50 16.88 -14.76
C VAL A 281 -29.41 17.55 -13.92
N THR A 282 -29.18 17.07 -12.69
CA THR A 282 -28.12 17.60 -11.81
C THR A 282 -26.77 16.95 -12.02
N GLY A 283 -26.73 15.81 -12.74
CA GLY A 283 -25.53 15.00 -12.90
C GLY A 283 -25.04 14.37 -11.59
N SER A 284 -25.90 14.30 -10.55
CA SER A 284 -25.54 13.69 -9.28
C SER A 284 -25.42 12.17 -9.42
N LYS A 285 -24.36 11.61 -8.87
CA LYS A 285 -24.10 10.17 -8.85
C LYS A 285 -24.19 9.64 -7.42
N GLN A 286 -24.69 8.43 -7.27
CA GLN A 286 -24.72 7.70 -6.00
C GLN A 286 -23.97 6.39 -6.10
N ILE A 287 -23.42 5.97 -4.97
CA ILE A 287 -22.81 4.66 -4.82
C ILE A 287 -23.87 3.69 -4.31
N GLN A 288 -23.93 2.50 -4.89
CA GLN A 288 -24.66 1.37 -4.35
C GLN A 288 -23.69 0.26 -3.94
N LEU A 289 -23.82 -0.21 -2.72
CA LEU A 289 -23.01 -1.28 -2.19
C LEU A 289 -23.91 -2.38 -1.66
N LEU A 290 -23.67 -3.62 -2.11
CA LEU A 290 -24.52 -4.78 -1.80
C LEU A 290 -26.00 -4.55 -2.18
N GLY A 291 -26.27 -3.78 -3.24
CA GLY A 291 -27.63 -3.45 -3.67
C GLY A 291 -28.34 -2.41 -2.82
N LEU A 292 -27.67 -1.81 -1.83
CA LEU A 292 -28.24 -0.78 -0.95
C LEU A 292 -27.79 0.61 -1.41
N ASN A 293 -28.68 1.60 -1.20
CA ASN A 293 -28.42 2.99 -1.52
C ASN A 293 -27.20 3.55 -0.77
N GLY A 294 -26.52 4.53 -1.36
CA GLY A 294 -25.32 5.16 -0.82
C GLY A 294 -25.45 5.74 0.59
N ASN A 295 -26.65 6.07 1.03
CA ASN A 295 -26.93 6.54 2.40
C ASN A 295 -26.61 5.48 3.48
N TYR A 296 -26.55 4.18 3.11
CA TYR A 296 -26.16 3.10 3.99
C TYR A 296 -24.66 2.77 3.93
N THR A 297 -23.90 3.52 3.13
CA THR A 297 -22.46 3.39 2.97
C THR A 297 -21.76 4.57 3.61
N GLN A 298 -20.90 4.28 4.59
CA GLN A 298 -20.10 5.31 5.23
C GLN A 298 -18.96 5.74 4.30
N LEU A 299 -18.93 7.02 3.93
CA LEU A 299 -17.80 7.62 3.20
C LEU A 299 -16.90 8.39 4.18
N THR A 300 -15.62 8.08 4.16
CA THR A 300 -14.59 8.80 4.92
C THR A 300 -13.47 9.26 3.99
N VAL A 301 -12.82 10.36 4.33
CA VAL A 301 -11.62 10.85 3.68
C VAL A 301 -10.50 10.88 4.71
N GLU A 302 -9.51 10.01 4.52
CA GLU A 302 -8.41 9.83 5.49
C GLU A 302 -8.91 9.49 6.91
N ASN A 303 -9.93 8.64 7.01
CA ASN A 303 -10.61 8.26 8.26
C ASN A 303 -11.26 9.42 9.03
N LEU A 304 -11.55 10.55 8.38
CA LEU A 304 -12.43 11.61 8.87
C LEU A 304 -13.77 11.52 8.16
N PRO A 305 -14.87 11.97 8.74
CA PRO A 305 -16.16 12.01 8.06
C PRO A 305 -16.07 12.73 6.70
N GLY A 306 -16.47 12.04 5.63
CA GLY A 306 -16.56 12.59 4.29
C GLY A 306 -17.85 13.40 4.07
N PRO A 307 -18.27 13.61 2.79
CA PRO A 307 -19.57 14.17 2.46
C PRO A 307 -20.71 13.33 3.03
N ARG A 308 -21.59 13.93 3.83
CA ARG A 308 -22.72 13.29 4.50
C ARG A 308 -23.84 14.28 4.75
N GLY A 309 -25.03 13.80 5.13
CA GLY A 309 -26.20 14.67 5.32
C GLY A 309 -26.60 15.36 4.02
N ILE A 310 -26.79 16.68 4.04
CA ILE A 310 -27.14 17.45 2.85
C ILE A 310 -26.06 17.49 1.77
N ALA A 311 -24.82 17.11 2.10
CA ALA A 311 -23.72 17.00 1.15
C ALA A 311 -23.71 15.67 0.36
N THR A 312 -24.54 14.69 0.71
CA THR A 312 -24.51 13.35 0.11
C THR A 312 -24.76 13.36 -1.41
N PRO A 313 -25.74 14.09 -1.96
CA PRO A 313 -26.09 13.99 -3.38
C PRO A 313 -24.95 14.37 -4.35
N LEU A 314 -24.14 15.36 -4.00
CA LEU A 314 -23.05 15.87 -4.85
C LEU A 314 -21.66 15.57 -4.26
N GLY A 315 -21.61 14.89 -3.13
CA GLY A 315 -20.38 14.70 -2.35
C GLY A 315 -19.31 13.89 -3.05
N LEU A 316 -19.69 12.92 -3.88
CA LEU A 316 -18.73 12.11 -4.65
C LEU A 316 -18.00 12.93 -5.71
N ASN A 317 -18.69 13.90 -6.31
CA ASN A 317 -18.10 14.76 -7.32
C ASN A 317 -17.12 15.79 -6.73
N SER A 318 -17.20 16.05 -5.41
CA SER A 318 -16.34 17.02 -4.73
C SER A 318 -14.91 16.58 -4.48
N ILE A 319 -14.61 15.30 -4.70
CA ILE A 319 -13.28 14.72 -4.49
C ILE A 319 -12.67 14.40 -5.86
N SER A 320 -11.64 15.15 -6.24
CA SER A 320 -10.96 14.97 -7.53
C SER A 320 -10.21 13.64 -7.59
N GLY A 321 -10.32 12.91 -8.71
CA GLY A 321 -9.61 11.66 -8.97
C GLY A 321 -8.09 11.78 -8.84
N PRO A 322 -7.43 12.76 -9.46
CA PRO A 322 -6.01 13.03 -9.33
C PRO A 322 -5.48 13.26 -7.91
N TRP A 323 -6.33 13.57 -6.94
CA TRP A 323 -5.95 13.71 -5.52
C TRP A 323 -5.82 12.38 -4.79
N ILE A 324 -6.43 11.33 -5.34
CA ILE A 324 -6.60 10.04 -4.67
C ILE A 324 -5.31 9.21 -4.79
N GLU A 325 -4.78 8.76 -3.65
CA GLU A 325 -3.69 7.80 -3.55
C GLU A 325 -4.23 6.37 -3.60
N SER A 326 -5.28 6.12 -2.82
CA SER A 326 -5.95 4.82 -2.77
C SER A 326 -7.36 4.92 -2.20
N ILE A 327 -8.20 3.95 -2.54
CA ILE A 327 -9.55 3.78 -1.98
C ILE A 327 -9.59 2.44 -1.26
N GLN A 328 -10.03 2.45 -0.01
CA GLN A 328 -10.23 1.27 0.81
C GLN A 328 -11.72 0.99 0.91
N LEU A 329 -12.12 -0.19 0.47
CA LEU A 329 -13.51 -0.63 0.43
C LEU A 329 -13.71 -1.80 1.40
N THR A 330 -14.62 -1.66 2.34
CA THR A 330 -15.06 -2.71 3.26
C THR A 330 -16.54 -2.97 3.03
N LYS A 331 -16.92 -4.22 2.79
CA LYS A 331 -18.32 -4.63 2.63
C LYS A 331 -18.92 -5.06 3.97
N GLY A 332 -20.17 -4.70 4.21
CA GLY A 332 -20.86 -4.94 5.48
C GLY A 332 -20.51 -3.91 6.55
N THR A 333 -20.80 -4.20 7.80
CA THR A 333 -20.55 -3.30 8.92
C THR A 333 -19.06 -2.99 9.07
N GLY A 334 -18.72 -1.71 9.11
CA GLY A 334 -17.35 -1.22 9.28
C GLY A 334 -16.86 -1.31 10.72
N SER A 335 -15.68 -0.74 10.98
CA SER A 335 -15.15 -0.64 12.34
C SER A 335 -15.86 0.44 13.13
N VAL A 336 -16.34 0.11 14.33
CA VAL A 336 -16.90 1.10 15.28
C VAL A 336 -15.93 2.25 15.58
N ALA A 337 -14.62 2.04 15.43
CA ALA A 337 -13.63 3.10 15.58
C ALA A 337 -13.76 4.24 14.56
N ASN A 338 -14.44 3.99 13.44
CA ASN A 338 -14.66 4.96 12.36
C ASN A 338 -16.08 5.55 12.38
N GLY A 339 -16.92 5.15 13.33
CA GLY A 339 -18.31 5.62 13.45
C GLY A 339 -19.32 4.48 13.29
N PHE A 340 -20.60 4.83 13.25
CA PHE A 340 -21.72 3.89 13.28
C PHE A 340 -22.51 3.82 11.95
N GLU A 341 -22.20 4.66 10.97
CA GLU A 341 -22.99 4.84 9.75
C GLU A 341 -22.80 3.75 8.69
N SER A 342 -21.86 2.82 8.91
CA SER A 342 -21.55 1.74 7.97
C SER A 342 -22.53 0.56 8.13
N ILE A 343 -23.54 0.49 7.28
CA ILE A 343 -24.49 -0.63 7.21
C ILE A 343 -24.15 -1.53 6.02
N ALA A 344 -24.15 -0.98 4.81
CA ALA A 344 -23.79 -1.69 3.58
C ALA A 344 -22.28 -1.83 3.40
N GLY A 345 -21.52 -0.85 3.88
CA GLY A 345 -20.07 -0.84 3.80
C GLY A 345 -19.45 0.49 4.20
N GLN A 346 -18.13 0.48 4.19
CA GLN A 346 -17.31 1.66 4.44
C GLN A 346 -16.35 1.88 3.28
N ILE A 347 -16.29 3.11 2.80
CA ILE A 347 -15.33 3.58 1.81
C ILE A 347 -14.44 4.61 2.48
N ASN A 348 -13.13 4.37 2.49
CA ASN A 348 -12.16 5.35 2.94
C ASN A 348 -11.27 5.77 1.77
N VAL A 349 -11.21 7.06 1.51
CA VAL A 349 -10.38 7.66 0.46
C VAL A 349 -9.12 8.20 1.10
N GLU A 350 -7.96 7.73 0.67
CA GLU A 350 -6.66 8.26 1.06
C GLU A 350 -6.18 9.22 -0.02
N LEU A 351 -5.86 10.45 0.37
CA LEU A 351 -5.32 11.47 -0.53
C LEU A 351 -3.79 11.34 -0.61
N LYS A 352 -3.20 11.79 -1.73
CA LYS A 352 -1.75 11.85 -1.94
C LYS A 352 -1.07 12.57 -0.76
N LYS A 353 0.00 11.98 -0.22
CA LYS A 353 0.66 12.45 1.00
C LYS A 353 1.78 13.43 0.68
N PRO A 354 1.85 14.62 1.29
CA PRO A 354 2.81 15.68 0.93
C PRO A 354 4.28 15.30 1.17
N GLU A 355 4.55 14.29 1.99
CA GLU A 355 5.90 13.82 2.25
C GLU A 355 6.46 12.85 1.21
N ILE A 356 5.60 12.23 0.37
CA ILE A 356 5.99 11.23 -0.62
C ILE A 356 5.51 11.56 -2.04
N ALA A 357 4.53 12.45 -2.18
CA ALA A 357 4.00 12.85 -3.48
C ALA A 357 5.03 13.65 -4.32
N GLU A 358 4.78 13.74 -5.61
CA GLU A 358 5.53 14.58 -6.52
C GLU A 358 5.39 16.05 -6.12
N ARG A 359 6.50 16.82 -6.23
CA ARG A 359 6.48 18.23 -5.83
C ARG A 359 5.47 19.07 -6.59
N LEU A 360 5.30 18.76 -7.87
CA LEU A 360 4.35 19.40 -8.76
C LEU A 360 3.68 18.32 -9.61
N TYR A 361 2.38 18.28 -9.57
CA TYR A 361 1.56 17.52 -10.49
C TYR A 361 0.53 18.47 -11.09
N ALA A 362 0.50 18.58 -12.40
CA ALA A 362 -0.49 19.36 -13.15
C ALA A 362 -1.16 18.44 -14.17
N ASN A 363 -2.48 18.48 -14.21
CA ASN A 363 -3.28 17.72 -15.14
C ASN A 363 -4.38 18.62 -15.72
N VAL A 364 -4.59 18.52 -17.02
CA VAL A 364 -5.65 19.22 -17.75
C VAL A 364 -6.38 18.20 -18.59
N TYR A 365 -7.67 18.10 -18.40
CA TYR A 365 -8.56 17.32 -19.24
C TYR A 365 -9.54 18.23 -19.95
N VAL A 366 -9.75 18.02 -21.24
CA VAL A 366 -10.73 18.74 -22.05
C VAL A 366 -11.39 17.74 -22.99
N ASN A 367 -12.71 17.78 -23.11
CA ASN A 367 -13.45 16.97 -24.06
C ASN A 367 -14.11 17.82 -25.17
N ASP A 368 -14.70 17.18 -26.16
CA ASP A 368 -15.37 17.79 -27.30
C ASP A 368 -16.66 18.56 -26.94
N PHE A 369 -17.22 18.30 -25.76
CA PHE A 369 -18.36 19.05 -25.23
C PHE A 369 -17.94 20.35 -24.56
N GLY A 370 -16.64 20.60 -24.42
CA GLY A 370 -16.08 21.79 -23.77
C GLY A 370 -16.01 21.67 -22.25
N LYS A 371 -16.22 20.46 -21.68
CA LYS A 371 -15.91 20.21 -20.28
C LYS A 371 -14.41 20.31 -20.08
N THR A 372 -13.99 21.07 -19.10
CA THR A 372 -12.59 21.27 -18.76
C THR A 372 -12.37 20.97 -17.28
N ASP A 373 -11.36 20.19 -16.98
CA ASP A 373 -10.96 19.78 -15.63
C ASP A 373 -9.48 20.12 -15.43
N LEU A 374 -9.19 20.94 -14.45
CA LEU A 374 -7.85 21.41 -14.13
C LEU A 374 -7.46 20.91 -12.75
N ASN A 375 -6.29 20.26 -12.64
CA ASN A 375 -5.75 19.80 -11.37
C ASN A 375 -4.33 20.31 -11.19
N LEU A 376 -4.04 20.85 -10.00
CA LEU A 376 -2.72 21.30 -9.59
C LEU A 376 -2.45 20.82 -8.17
N ASN A 377 -1.47 19.93 -8.02
CA ASN A 377 -1.00 19.49 -6.71
C ASN A 377 0.42 20.02 -6.48
N LEU A 378 0.63 20.66 -5.35
CA LEU A 378 1.91 21.20 -4.91
C LEU A 378 2.25 20.60 -3.56
N ASP A 379 3.29 19.77 -3.52
CA ASP A 379 3.71 19.08 -2.30
C ASP A 379 5.18 19.39 -2.00
N GLN A 380 5.46 19.79 -0.75
CA GLN A 380 6.80 20.20 -0.36
C GLN A 380 7.17 19.76 1.05
N LYS A 381 8.38 19.23 1.21
CA LYS A 381 9.00 19.05 2.52
C LYS A 381 9.56 20.38 3.02
N LEU A 382 9.09 20.85 4.16
CA LEU A 382 9.54 22.03 4.86
C LEU A 382 10.56 21.65 5.93
N GLY A 383 11.71 21.11 5.50
CA GLY A 383 12.75 20.60 6.39
C GLY A 383 12.57 19.12 6.77
N LYS A 384 13.13 18.70 7.93
CA LYS A 384 13.18 17.28 8.33
C LYS A 384 11.90 16.77 8.98
N LYS A 385 11.03 17.65 9.47
CA LYS A 385 9.88 17.28 10.30
C LYS A 385 8.54 17.72 9.74
N TRP A 386 8.52 18.70 8.86
CA TRP A 386 7.33 19.29 8.30
C TRP A 386 7.19 19.01 6.81
N SER A 387 5.98 18.83 6.36
CA SER A 387 5.60 18.85 4.94
C SER A 387 4.28 19.61 4.78
N ALA A 388 4.12 20.24 3.63
CA ALA A 388 2.93 20.97 3.25
C ALA A 388 2.45 20.49 1.89
N GLY A 389 1.14 20.42 1.71
CA GLY A 389 0.50 20.06 0.45
C GLY A 389 -0.66 20.99 0.13
N LEU A 390 -0.75 21.36 -1.12
CA LEU A 390 -1.87 22.08 -1.72
C LEU A 390 -2.40 21.26 -2.88
N LEU A 391 -3.68 20.88 -2.82
CA LEU A 391 -4.41 20.22 -3.88
C LEU A 391 -5.49 21.19 -4.37
N LEU A 392 -5.44 21.53 -5.65
CA LEU A 392 -6.40 22.43 -6.31
C LEU A 392 -7.08 21.69 -7.46
N HIS A 393 -8.36 21.84 -7.58
CA HIS A 393 -9.17 21.27 -8.65
C HIS A 393 -10.23 22.28 -9.09
N ASP A 394 -10.36 22.47 -10.40
CA ASP A 394 -11.39 23.28 -11.03
C ASP A 394 -12.01 22.51 -12.19
N ASP A 395 -13.32 22.27 -12.13
CA ASP A 395 -14.12 21.57 -13.15
C ASP A 395 -15.19 22.51 -13.66
N PHE A 396 -15.19 22.82 -14.94
CA PHE A 396 -16.21 23.69 -15.52
C PHE A 396 -16.75 23.21 -16.86
N LEU A 397 -18.03 23.48 -17.08
CA LEU A 397 -18.76 23.27 -18.33
C LEU A 397 -19.67 24.46 -18.61
N ASN A 398 -19.43 25.21 -19.69
CA ASN A 398 -20.20 26.39 -20.03
C ASN A 398 -21.13 26.24 -21.25
N LYS A 399 -21.10 25.09 -21.93
CA LYS A 399 -21.89 24.85 -23.14
C LYS A 399 -23.35 24.60 -22.78
N LYS A 400 -24.20 25.63 -22.94
CA LYS A 400 -25.63 25.61 -22.61
C LYS A 400 -26.48 24.75 -23.56
N THR A 401 -25.96 24.36 -24.74
CA THR A 401 -26.72 23.73 -25.85
C THR A 401 -26.42 22.22 -26.00
N LEU A 402 -26.06 21.56 -24.91
CA LEU A 402 -25.87 20.10 -24.93
C LEU A 402 -27.22 19.41 -24.76
N ASP A 403 -27.81 19.01 -25.86
CA ASP A 403 -29.06 18.30 -25.96
C ASP A 403 -28.89 17.27 -27.10
N PHE A 404 -28.51 16.03 -26.75
CA PHE A 404 -28.18 14.98 -27.71
C PHE A 404 -29.43 14.28 -28.23
N ASN A 405 -30.46 14.13 -27.39
CA ASN A 405 -31.69 13.45 -27.70
C ASN A 405 -32.76 14.41 -28.31
N LYS A 406 -32.48 15.74 -28.33
CA LYS A 406 -33.33 16.79 -28.87
C LYS A 406 -34.69 16.90 -28.20
N ASP A 407 -34.73 16.67 -26.89
CA ASP A 407 -35.96 16.83 -26.10
C ASP A 407 -36.16 18.26 -25.55
N GLY A 408 -35.18 19.15 -25.79
CA GLY A 408 -35.22 20.54 -25.36
C GLY A 408 -34.65 20.75 -23.95
N PHE A 409 -34.10 19.70 -23.31
CA PHE A 409 -33.41 19.76 -22.04
C PHE A 409 -31.90 19.57 -22.18
N ARG A 410 -31.15 20.13 -21.27
CA ARG A 410 -29.69 19.92 -21.21
C ARG A 410 -29.39 18.55 -20.63
N ASP A 411 -28.65 17.73 -21.37
CA ASP A 411 -28.19 16.41 -20.92
C ASP A 411 -27.13 16.50 -19.82
N LEU A 412 -26.39 17.62 -19.76
CA LEU A 412 -25.41 17.91 -18.73
C LEU A 412 -25.63 19.31 -18.14
N PRO A 413 -25.59 19.48 -16.83
CA PRO A 413 -25.65 20.79 -16.20
C PRO A 413 -24.39 21.60 -16.56
N THR A 414 -24.61 22.90 -16.85
CA THR A 414 -23.50 23.87 -16.89
C THR A 414 -23.10 24.22 -15.46
N GLY A 415 -21.83 24.55 -15.25
CA GLY A 415 -21.38 24.94 -13.92
C GLY A 415 -19.88 25.08 -13.81
N ASN A 416 -19.47 25.44 -12.60
CA ASN A 416 -18.08 25.51 -12.19
C ASN A 416 -17.96 25.00 -10.76
N GLN A 417 -17.00 24.08 -10.55
CA GLN A 417 -16.66 23.56 -9.24
C GLN A 417 -15.20 23.85 -8.94
N LEU A 418 -14.93 24.68 -7.95
CA LEU A 418 -13.60 24.93 -7.41
C LEU A 418 -13.44 24.20 -6.07
N SER A 419 -12.44 23.36 -5.98
CA SER A 419 -12.11 22.60 -4.78
C SER A 419 -10.64 22.81 -4.39
N LEU A 420 -10.38 22.95 -3.09
CA LEU A 420 -9.04 23.17 -2.56
C LEU A 420 -8.84 22.40 -1.26
N VAL A 421 -7.68 21.74 -1.13
CA VAL A 421 -7.20 21.17 0.14
C VAL A 421 -5.81 21.73 0.41
N ASN A 422 -5.67 22.46 1.51
CA ASN A 422 -4.34 22.85 2.02
C ASN A 422 -4.10 22.15 3.34
N ARG A 423 -2.95 21.48 3.47
CA ARG A 423 -2.63 20.68 4.65
C ARG A 423 -1.17 20.73 5.03
N TYR A 424 -0.93 20.55 6.31
CA TYR A 424 0.39 20.46 6.92
C TYR A 424 0.53 19.17 7.70
N LYS A 425 1.67 18.55 7.60
CA LYS A 425 2.01 17.35 8.37
C LYS A 425 3.31 17.57 9.13
N PHE A 426 3.31 17.13 10.38
CA PHE A 426 4.46 17.12 11.27
C PHE A 426 4.78 15.70 11.70
N ASP A 427 6.04 15.32 11.62
CA ASP A 427 6.56 14.03 12.11
C ASP A 427 7.90 14.29 12.81
N ASN A 428 7.96 14.04 14.12
CA ASN A 428 9.21 14.22 14.86
C ASN A 428 10.13 13.00 14.82
N SER A 429 9.73 11.92 14.09
CA SER A 429 10.43 10.63 14.02
C SER A 429 10.65 9.96 15.40
N LYS A 430 10.01 10.47 16.45
CA LYS A 430 10.07 9.98 17.84
C LYS A 430 8.69 9.58 18.38
N GLY A 431 7.75 9.34 17.45
CA GLY A 431 6.40 8.86 17.76
C GLY A 431 5.30 9.93 17.73
N LEU A 432 5.60 11.22 17.67
CA LEU A 432 4.59 12.28 17.53
C LEU A 432 4.35 12.61 16.07
N LEU A 433 3.11 12.45 15.64
CA LEU A 433 2.59 12.75 14.31
C LEU A 433 1.43 13.75 14.44
N ALA A 434 1.42 14.79 13.64
CA ALA A 434 0.30 15.70 13.55
C ALA A 434 0.00 16.02 12.09
N GLN A 435 -1.26 16.19 11.76
CA GLN A 435 -1.73 16.66 10.47
C GLN A 435 -2.90 17.61 10.70
N PHE A 436 -2.92 18.74 10.02
CA PHE A 436 -4.05 19.67 10.06
C PHE A 436 -4.15 20.41 8.73
N GLY A 437 -5.33 20.92 8.46
CA GLY A 437 -5.56 21.64 7.23
C GLY A 437 -6.98 22.15 7.07
N ILE A 438 -7.20 22.72 5.92
CA ILE A 438 -8.49 23.26 5.48
C ILE A 438 -8.87 22.66 4.13
N LYS A 439 -10.18 22.39 3.96
CA LYS A 439 -10.77 22.07 2.66
C LYS A 439 -11.82 23.11 2.34
N ILE A 440 -11.86 23.53 1.09
CA ILE A 440 -12.82 24.50 0.56
C ILE A 440 -13.45 23.92 -0.71
N LEU A 441 -14.75 24.03 -0.84
CA LEU A 441 -15.49 23.68 -2.03
C LEU A 441 -16.48 24.80 -2.35
N ASN A 442 -16.50 25.23 -3.59
CA ASN A 442 -17.54 26.06 -4.19
C ASN A 442 -18.00 25.39 -5.48
N ASP A 443 -19.27 25.00 -5.55
CA ASP A 443 -19.83 24.29 -6.70
C ASP A 443 -21.14 24.98 -7.11
N LYS A 444 -21.19 25.45 -8.36
CA LYS A 444 -22.37 26.10 -8.95
C LYS A 444 -22.79 25.32 -10.17
N ARG A 445 -24.04 24.88 -10.19
CA ARG A 445 -24.63 24.12 -11.29
C ARG A 445 -25.94 24.69 -11.74
N THR A 446 -26.18 24.68 -13.06
CA THR A 446 -27.41 25.10 -13.69
C THR A 446 -27.84 24.09 -14.74
N GLY A 447 -29.04 23.55 -14.59
CA GLY A 447 -29.65 22.59 -15.51
C GLY A 447 -31.03 23.02 -15.95
N GLY A 448 -31.72 22.16 -16.70
CA GLY A 448 -33.08 22.40 -17.20
C GLY A 448 -33.16 22.60 -18.71
N GLN A 449 -34.15 23.32 -19.19
CA GLN A 449 -34.35 23.54 -20.62
C GLN A 449 -33.18 24.28 -21.26
N VAL A 450 -32.90 23.98 -22.54
CA VAL A 450 -31.77 24.58 -23.29
C VAL A 450 -31.87 26.10 -23.30
N ASN A 451 -33.11 26.65 -23.42
CA ASN A 451 -33.38 28.09 -23.47
C ASN A 451 -33.46 28.73 -22.09
N TYR A 452 -33.37 27.97 -20.99
CA TYR A 452 -33.44 28.53 -19.64
C TYR A 452 -32.23 29.43 -19.36
N ASP A 453 -32.53 30.66 -18.90
CA ASP A 453 -31.57 31.64 -18.44
C ASP A 453 -31.83 31.98 -16.97
N PRO A 454 -30.92 31.67 -16.03
CA PRO A 454 -31.14 31.89 -14.60
C PRO A 454 -31.33 33.39 -14.21
N ASP A 455 -30.85 34.32 -15.03
CA ASP A 455 -30.99 35.76 -14.76
C ASP A 455 -32.40 36.29 -15.12
N VAL A 456 -33.13 35.59 -16.01
CA VAL A 456 -34.43 36.00 -16.51
C VAL A 456 -35.53 35.05 -16.05
N ASP A 457 -35.30 33.74 -16.11
CA ASP A 457 -36.35 32.73 -15.95
C ASP A 457 -36.45 32.16 -14.54
N LYS A 458 -35.50 32.47 -13.64
CA LYS A 458 -35.54 31.99 -12.25
C LYS A 458 -36.81 32.42 -11.54
N ASN A 459 -37.51 31.46 -10.93
CA ASN A 459 -38.81 31.65 -10.25
C ASN A 459 -39.92 32.10 -11.19
N THR A 460 -39.85 31.83 -12.49
CA THR A 460 -40.90 32.04 -13.46
C THR A 460 -41.39 30.70 -14.02
N THR A 461 -42.49 30.75 -14.79
CA THR A 461 -43.04 29.60 -15.51
C THR A 461 -42.67 29.57 -17.00
N ASN A 462 -41.79 30.48 -17.47
CA ASN A 462 -41.43 30.59 -18.89
C ASN A 462 -40.62 29.37 -19.36
N HIS A 463 -39.54 29.09 -18.65
CA HIS A 463 -38.71 27.93 -18.92
C HIS A 463 -38.38 27.22 -17.61
N TYR A 464 -38.41 25.88 -17.64
CA TYR A 464 -38.02 25.11 -16.49
C TYR A 464 -36.50 25.10 -16.35
N GLY A 465 -36.02 25.44 -15.17
CA GLY A 465 -34.62 25.37 -14.83
C GLY A 465 -34.39 25.04 -13.36
N LEU A 466 -33.21 24.57 -13.09
CA LEU A 466 -32.72 24.34 -11.74
C LEU A 466 -31.36 25.00 -11.55
N GLY A 467 -31.08 25.35 -10.31
CA GLY A 467 -29.76 25.81 -9.89
C GLY A 467 -29.41 25.26 -8.53
N ILE A 468 -28.14 24.88 -8.36
CA ILE A 468 -27.60 24.37 -7.12
C ILE A 468 -26.29 25.11 -6.86
N ASN A 469 -26.22 25.83 -5.74
CA ASN A 469 -25.02 26.47 -5.24
C ASN A 469 -24.62 25.80 -3.94
N THR A 470 -23.40 25.27 -3.89
CA THR A 470 -22.82 24.60 -2.72
C THR A 470 -21.58 25.34 -2.26
N GLU A 471 -21.52 25.68 -0.99
CA GLU A 471 -20.33 26.19 -0.33
C GLU A 471 -20.00 25.29 0.86
N ARG A 472 -18.75 24.80 0.91
CA ARG A 472 -18.30 23.95 2.02
C ARG A 472 -16.92 24.38 2.50
N TYR A 473 -16.82 24.55 3.79
CA TYR A 473 -15.57 24.83 4.50
C TYR A 473 -15.36 23.75 5.56
N GLU A 474 -14.18 23.16 5.59
CA GLU A 474 -13.83 22.11 6.54
C GLU A 474 -12.46 22.38 7.13
N LEU A 475 -12.40 22.49 8.45
CA LEU A 475 -11.16 22.45 9.23
C LEU A 475 -10.96 21.05 9.78
N PHE A 476 -9.77 20.51 9.67
CA PHE A 476 -9.48 19.20 10.20
C PHE A 476 -8.13 19.14 10.90
N GLY A 477 -8.04 18.24 11.88
CA GLY A 477 -6.81 17.97 12.62
C GLY A 477 -6.72 16.52 13.05
N LYS A 478 -5.52 15.98 13.00
CA LYS A 478 -5.19 14.64 13.51
C LYS A 478 -3.92 14.74 14.33
N LEU A 479 -3.92 14.15 15.51
CA LEU A 479 -2.76 14.03 16.36
C LEU A 479 -2.57 12.57 16.73
N GLY A 480 -1.40 12.03 16.46
CA GLY A 480 -1.03 10.65 16.75
C GLY A 480 0.22 10.62 17.63
N TYR A 481 0.22 9.75 18.62
CA TYR A 481 1.40 9.48 19.42
C TYR A 481 1.63 7.96 19.51
N VAL A 482 2.75 7.50 18.95
CA VAL A 482 3.20 6.12 19.06
C VAL A 482 4.28 6.06 20.13
N PHE A 483 4.11 5.23 21.15
CA PHE A 483 5.07 5.11 22.25
C PHE A 483 6.39 4.49 21.75
N PRO A 484 7.53 5.19 21.77
CA PRO A 484 8.77 4.74 21.14
C PRO A 484 9.27 3.38 21.65
N GLN A 485 9.12 3.12 22.94
CA GLN A 485 9.55 1.87 23.58
C GLN A 485 8.51 0.74 23.48
N LYS A 486 7.25 1.07 23.12
CA LYS A 486 6.13 0.12 23.03
C LYS A 486 5.31 0.47 21.79
N ARG A 487 5.89 0.27 20.59
CA ARG A 487 5.30 0.68 19.31
C ARG A 487 3.91 0.08 19.02
N TYR A 488 3.53 -0.97 19.75
CA TYR A 488 2.18 -1.52 19.70
C TYR A 488 1.15 -0.65 20.46
N LYS A 489 1.61 0.33 21.25
CA LYS A 489 0.73 1.30 21.93
C LYS A 489 0.73 2.60 21.16
N SER A 490 -0.47 3.13 20.91
CA SER A 490 -0.64 4.42 20.29
C SER A 490 -1.90 5.12 20.79
N LEU A 491 -1.85 6.46 20.74
CA LEU A 491 -2.97 7.35 20.94
C LEU A 491 -3.23 8.10 19.64
N GLY A 492 -4.49 8.31 19.33
CA GLY A 492 -4.93 9.10 18.19
C GLY A 492 -6.06 10.03 18.59
N LEU A 493 -6.00 11.27 18.13
CA LEU A 493 -7.09 12.24 18.21
C LEU A 493 -7.38 12.74 16.80
N GLN A 494 -8.64 12.69 16.40
CA GLN A 494 -9.13 13.19 15.13
C GLN A 494 -10.19 14.25 15.41
N LEU A 495 -10.10 15.37 14.72
CA LEU A 495 -11.02 16.51 14.85
C LEU A 495 -11.42 16.98 13.47
N ALA A 496 -12.71 17.32 13.28
CA ALA A 496 -13.20 18.02 12.10
C ALA A 496 -14.33 18.99 12.48
N ALA A 497 -14.31 20.17 11.88
CA ALA A 497 -15.39 21.16 11.96
C ALA A 497 -15.78 21.55 10.53
N ILE A 498 -17.06 21.44 10.21
CA ILE A 498 -17.58 21.55 8.87
C ILE A 498 -18.73 22.56 8.85
N SER A 499 -18.73 23.43 7.86
CA SER A 499 -19.87 24.26 7.48
C SER A 499 -20.17 23.98 6.01
N HIS A 500 -21.38 23.52 5.73
CA HIS A 500 -21.87 23.21 4.39
C HIS A 500 -23.16 23.96 4.15
N LYS A 501 -23.20 24.78 3.12
CA LYS A 501 -24.37 25.55 2.71
C LYS A 501 -24.81 25.11 1.32
N LEU A 502 -26.10 24.90 1.16
CA LEU A 502 -26.76 24.53 -0.08
C LEU A 502 -27.88 25.50 -0.35
N ASP A 503 -27.78 26.23 -1.44
CA ASP A 503 -28.87 27.08 -1.97
C ASP A 503 -29.33 26.48 -3.31
N SER A 504 -30.54 25.97 -3.38
CA SER A 504 -31.03 25.30 -4.58
C SER A 504 -32.48 25.67 -4.92
N TYR A 505 -32.79 25.58 -6.21
CA TYR A 505 -34.16 25.70 -6.72
C TYR A 505 -34.37 24.73 -7.88
N PHE A 506 -35.59 24.25 -8.02
CA PHE A 506 -36.07 23.33 -9.05
C PHE A 506 -37.39 23.87 -9.59
N GLY A 507 -37.31 24.63 -10.72
CA GLY A 507 -38.44 25.44 -11.19
C GLY A 507 -38.83 26.47 -10.14
N LEU A 508 -40.06 26.35 -9.61
CA LEU A 508 -40.60 27.25 -8.58
C LEU A 508 -40.34 26.74 -7.15
N THR A 509 -39.83 25.52 -6.99
CA THR A 509 -39.56 24.95 -5.68
C THR A 509 -38.16 25.33 -5.24
N THR A 510 -38.02 25.81 -4.02
CA THR A 510 -36.72 26.18 -3.42
C THR A 510 -36.40 25.27 -2.23
N TYR A 511 -35.11 24.85 -2.14
CA TYR A 511 -34.57 24.17 -0.97
C TYR A 511 -33.22 24.77 -0.61
N ASN A 512 -33.17 25.42 0.53
CA ASN A 512 -31.96 26.03 1.07
C ASN A 512 -31.67 25.40 2.41
N ALA A 513 -30.41 25.00 2.60
CA ALA A 513 -30.01 24.30 3.82
C ALA A 513 -28.60 24.69 4.26
N THR A 514 -28.39 24.70 5.57
CA THR A 514 -27.07 24.86 6.17
C THR A 514 -26.85 23.74 7.17
N GLN A 515 -25.77 22.99 6.99
CA GLN A 515 -25.32 21.97 7.94
C GLN A 515 -24.04 22.44 8.61
N LYS A 516 -24.02 22.43 9.94
CA LYS A 516 -22.82 22.64 10.76
C LYS A 516 -22.52 21.38 11.51
N SER A 517 -21.31 20.83 11.33
CA SER A 517 -20.92 19.56 11.94
C SER A 517 -19.63 19.73 12.74
N PHE A 518 -19.57 19.04 13.89
CA PHE A 518 -18.35 18.87 14.66
C PHE A 518 -18.12 17.41 14.96
N TYR A 519 -16.89 16.93 14.74
CA TYR A 519 -16.48 15.56 14.97
C TYR A 519 -15.21 15.54 15.81
N ALA A 520 -15.20 14.69 16.84
CA ALA A 520 -14.03 14.41 17.65
C ALA A 520 -13.97 12.91 17.92
N ASN A 521 -12.80 12.29 17.69
CA ASN A 521 -12.61 10.87 17.93
C ASN A 521 -11.25 10.64 18.56
N PHE A 522 -11.26 10.12 19.80
CA PHE A 522 -10.08 9.73 20.55
C PHE A 522 -9.95 8.21 20.51
N ILE A 523 -8.81 7.70 20.11
CA ILE A 523 -8.54 6.28 19.95
C ILE A 523 -7.27 5.90 20.72
N TYR A 524 -7.37 4.89 21.56
CA TYR A 524 -6.24 4.20 22.17
C TYR A 524 -6.10 2.80 21.59
N GLN A 525 -4.91 2.43 21.16
CA GLN A 525 -4.60 1.10 20.67
C GLN A 525 -3.49 0.45 21.50
N SER A 526 -3.65 -0.83 21.80
CA SER A 526 -2.66 -1.65 22.52
C SER A 526 -2.82 -3.13 22.13
N ILE A 527 -2.02 -4.00 22.74
CA ILE A 527 -2.14 -5.46 22.68
C ILE A 527 -2.44 -6.01 24.06
N ILE A 528 -3.07 -7.19 24.13
CA ILE A 528 -3.29 -7.96 25.34
C ILE A 528 -2.36 -9.17 25.29
N ASN A 529 -1.35 -9.21 26.15
CA ASN A 529 -0.33 -10.25 26.30
C ASN A 529 0.49 -10.53 25.02
N THR A 530 -0.15 -10.80 23.88
CA THR A 530 0.50 -11.15 22.61
C THR A 530 0.03 -10.24 21.49
N THR A 531 0.78 -10.19 20.36
CA THR A 531 0.42 -9.43 19.16
C THR A 531 -0.81 -9.96 18.43
N ILE A 532 -1.26 -11.17 18.79
CA ILE A 532 -2.48 -11.79 18.23
C ILE A 532 -3.73 -11.04 18.73
N HIS A 533 -3.71 -10.60 19.99
CA HIS A 533 -4.85 -9.91 20.60
C HIS A 533 -4.61 -8.40 20.63
N LYS A 534 -5.16 -7.70 19.64
CA LYS A 534 -5.13 -6.23 19.58
C LYS A 534 -6.40 -5.67 20.18
N ILE A 535 -6.27 -4.69 21.07
CA ILE A 535 -7.38 -3.90 21.59
C ILE A 535 -7.32 -2.50 21.03
N ARG A 536 -8.46 -2.01 20.57
CA ARG A 536 -8.68 -0.61 20.19
C ARG A 536 -9.91 -0.12 20.92
N THR A 537 -9.77 0.95 21.68
CA THR A 537 -10.84 1.58 22.45
C THR A 537 -10.74 3.08 22.34
N GLY A 538 -11.81 3.79 22.66
CA GLY A 538 -11.82 5.24 22.58
C GLY A 538 -13.19 5.84 22.83
N LEU A 539 -13.28 7.13 22.53
CA LEU A 539 -14.50 7.94 22.63
C LEU A 539 -14.67 8.69 21.33
N SER A 540 -15.86 8.61 20.75
CA SER A 540 -16.23 9.38 19.56
C SER A 540 -17.42 10.27 19.87
N PHE A 541 -17.32 11.51 19.44
CA PHE A 541 -18.39 12.51 19.55
C PHE A 541 -18.65 13.11 18.20
N GLN A 542 -19.91 13.19 17.83
CA GLN A 542 -20.38 13.80 16.60
C GLN A 542 -21.60 14.66 16.89
N TYR A 543 -21.58 15.88 16.39
CA TYR A 543 -22.66 16.84 16.49
C TYR A 543 -22.97 17.39 15.12
N ASP A 544 -24.24 17.36 14.72
CA ASP A 544 -24.74 17.92 13.48
C ASP A 544 -25.91 18.84 13.79
N ASN A 545 -25.91 20.02 13.22
CA ASN A 545 -27.02 20.98 13.25
C ASN A 545 -27.43 21.31 11.82
N TYR A 546 -28.71 21.20 11.56
CA TYR A 546 -29.32 21.49 10.27
C TYR A 546 -30.28 22.65 10.40
N ASP A 547 -30.20 23.62 9.48
CA ASP A 547 -31.15 24.69 9.29
C ASP A 547 -31.65 24.61 7.84
N GLU A 548 -32.91 24.28 7.66
CA GLU A 548 -33.49 23.94 6.36
C GLU A 548 -34.74 24.78 6.06
N LEU A 549 -34.79 25.29 4.84
CA LEU A 549 -35.95 26.00 4.32
C LEU A 549 -36.40 25.35 3.01
N PHE A 550 -37.54 24.70 3.06
CA PHE A 550 -38.21 24.14 1.88
C PHE A 550 -39.47 24.95 1.54
N LYS A 551 -39.55 25.43 0.29
CA LYS A 551 -40.71 26.11 -0.24
C LYS A 551 -41.14 25.41 -1.52
N ALA A 552 -42.28 24.73 -1.48
CA ALA A 552 -42.90 24.15 -2.66
C ALA A 552 -43.82 25.18 -3.30
N ALA A 553 -43.84 25.24 -4.64
CA ALA A 553 -44.91 25.91 -5.36
C ALA A 553 -46.17 25.03 -5.24
N ILE A 554 -47.23 25.59 -4.73
CA ILE A 554 -48.56 24.97 -4.65
C ILE A 554 -49.37 25.44 -5.85
#